data_bb53020d651c2c079a932535c95e4bd8
#
_entry.id   bb53020d651c2c079a932535c95e4bd8
#
_cell.length_a   1.000
_cell.length_b   1.000
_cell.length_c   1.000
_cell.angle_alpha   90.00
_cell.angle_beta   90.00
_cell.angle_gamma   90.00
#
_symmetry.space_group_name_H-M   'P 1'
#
loop_
_entity.id
_entity.type
_entity.pdbx_description
1 polymer ?
#
loop_
_entity_poly.entity_id
_entity_poly.type
_entity_poly.pdbx_seq_one_letter_code
_entity_poly.pdbx_strand_id
1 'polypeptide(L)'
;SDGSKALESRRGLPTPMTSFYKMCGLCAKYPTNKRFGKYYMCDMSWDEPGRIEIISGAFFMARRSALDKIGLLDEDFFMYGEDIDLSYRLLKKGYSNWYLPVKILHYKGESTQKSSFRYVHVFYVAMLIFFRKHYGHLSFWLCIPIKMAIYIKATFALMKMLTEKVNKTLGFTNKHGNKSPRYIFIGSAKSIKACREIAARNGLDAEFYESDETSNNGGHARFIENAGNNIVYAVYDVSSYKYETILNI
;
A
#
# COMPACT_ATOMS: atom_id res chain seq x y z
N SER A 1 -6.03 1.98 -8.83
CA SER A 1 -6.11 2.96 -7.76
C SER A 1 -7.37 3.78 -7.95
N ASP A 2 -8.07 4.04 -6.88
CA ASP A 2 -9.36 4.72 -6.83
C ASP A 2 -9.23 6.26 -6.69
N GLY A 3 -8.03 6.80 -6.84
CA GLY A 3 -7.75 8.24 -6.63
C GLY A 3 -7.85 8.70 -5.17
N SER A 4 -8.01 7.79 -4.21
CA SER A 4 -8.12 8.15 -2.80
C SER A 4 -6.83 8.72 -2.24
N LYS A 5 -6.95 9.60 -1.24
CA LYS A 5 -5.81 10.21 -0.55
C LYS A 5 -5.00 9.15 0.21
N ALA A 6 -3.69 9.08 -0.04
CA ALA A 6 -2.80 8.15 0.63
C ALA A 6 -2.43 8.67 2.03
N LEU A 7 -2.98 8.06 3.08
CA LEU A 7 -2.71 8.44 4.48
C LEU A 7 -1.21 8.43 4.82
N GLU A 8 -0.43 7.59 4.13
CA GLU A 8 1.01 7.45 4.34
C GLU A 8 1.84 8.58 3.75
N SER A 9 1.26 9.52 2.99
CA SER A 9 2.00 10.67 2.44
C SER A 9 2.49 11.66 3.51
N ARG A 10 1.88 11.63 4.69
CA ARG A 10 2.30 12.43 5.83
C ARG A 10 2.16 11.59 7.10
N ARG A 11 3.24 11.51 7.85
CA ARG A 11 3.31 10.62 9.02
C ARG A 11 3.99 11.31 10.19
N GLY A 12 3.52 10.99 11.38
CA GLY A 12 4.22 11.22 12.62
C GLY A 12 5.31 10.17 12.85
N LEU A 13 6.22 10.47 13.74
CA LEU A 13 7.29 9.56 14.13
C LEU A 13 6.72 8.26 14.72
N PRO A 14 7.16 7.11 14.26
CA PRO A 14 6.78 5.83 14.83
C PRO A 14 7.46 5.61 16.18
N THR A 15 7.05 6.39 17.18
CA THR A 15 7.46 6.08 18.56
C THR A 15 6.85 4.75 18.97
N PRO A 16 7.35 4.09 20.02
CA PRO A 16 6.76 2.85 20.52
C PRO A 16 5.26 2.96 20.78
N MET A 17 4.82 4.08 21.35
CA MET A 17 3.41 4.31 21.66
C MET A 17 2.56 4.55 20.40
N THR A 18 3.04 5.36 19.45
CA THR A 18 2.31 5.58 18.18
C THR A 18 2.23 4.31 17.35
N SER A 19 3.29 3.50 17.37
CA SER A 19 3.32 2.19 16.73
C SER A 19 2.36 1.20 17.39
N PHE A 20 2.30 1.19 18.72
CA PHE A 20 1.35 0.39 19.48
C PHE A 20 -0.10 0.78 19.16
N TYR A 21 -0.45 2.07 19.15
CA TYR A 21 -1.80 2.52 18.81
C TYR A 21 -2.19 2.14 17.38
N LYS A 22 -1.26 2.22 16.43
CA LYS A 22 -1.49 1.76 15.06
C LYS A 22 -1.75 0.25 15.00
N MET A 23 -0.95 -0.55 15.71
CA MET A 23 -1.11 -2.01 15.75
C MET A 23 -2.43 -2.46 16.37
N CYS A 24 -2.86 -1.79 17.43
CA CYS A 24 -4.12 -2.06 18.11
C CYS A 24 -5.35 -1.52 17.36
N GLY A 25 -5.16 -0.86 16.18
CA GLY A 25 -6.26 -0.28 15.42
C GLY A 25 -6.84 1.02 15.98
N LEU A 26 -6.30 1.52 17.09
CA LEU A 26 -6.78 2.76 17.74
C LEU A 26 -6.62 3.97 16.82
N CYS A 27 -5.56 3.99 16.01
CA CYS A 27 -5.32 5.03 15.02
C CYS A 27 -6.42 5.09 13.94
N ALA A 28 -6.91 3.93 13.51
CA ALA A 28 -8.00 3.85 12.54
C ALA A 28 -9.37 4.17 13.17
N LYS A 29 -9.57 3.75 14.43
CA LYS A 29 -10.82 3.98 15.15
C LYS A 29 -11.02 5.44 15.59
N TYR A 30 -9.92 6.12 15.93
CA TYR A 30 -9.92 7.51 16.42
C TYR A 30 -8.93 8.39 15.64
N PRO A 31 -9.13 8.59 14.32
CA PRO A 31 -8.15 9.24 13.46
C PRO A 31 -7.91 10.72 13.81
N THR A 32 -8.93 11.43 14.27
CA THR A 32 -8.84 12.84 14.64
C THR A 32 -8.32 13.08 16.05
N ASN A 33 -8.16 12.02 16.85
CA ASN A 33 -7.64 12.16 18.21
C ASN A 33 -6.13 12.44 18.16
N LYS A 34 -5.68 13.54 18.74
CA LYS A 34 -4.27 13.98 18.76
C LYS A 34 -3.30 12.92 19.30
N ARG A 35 -3.74 12.03 20.18
CA ARG A 35 -2.91 10.96 20.75
C ARG A 35 -2.92 9.71 19.86
N PHE A 36 -4.08 9.24 19.44
CA PHE A 36 -4.23 8.00 18.69
C PHE A 36 -4.01 8.19 17.18
N GLY A 37 -4.44 9.32 16.62
CA GLY A 37 -4.31 9.68 15.21
C GLY A 37 -2.93 10.22 14.81
N LYS A 38 -2.03 10.43 15.79
CA LYS A 38 -0.72 11.07 15.57
C LYS A 38 0.12 10.41 14.47
N TYR A 39 0.00 9.10 14.30
CA TYR A 39 0.78 8.39 13.27
C TYR A 39 0.49 8.86 11.84
N TYR A 40 -0.76 9.17 11.51
CA TYR A 40 -1.14 9.65 10.18
C TYR A 40 -1.36 11.16 10.11
N MET A 41 -1.15 11.87 11.22
CA MET A 41 -1.31 13.32 11.32
C MET A 41 -2.63 13.81 10.69
N CYS A 42 -3.74 13.12 11.04
CA CYS A 42 -5.05 13.35 10.42
C CYS A 42 -5.67 14.70 10.78
N ASP A 43 -5.10 15.41 11.74
CA ASP A 43 -5.45 16.76 12.16
C ASP A 43 -4.91 17.87 11.22
N MET A 44 -4.03 17.50 10.28
CA MET A 44 -3.51 18.44 9.29
C MET A 44 -4.41 18.58 8.06
N SER A 45 -4.45 19.75 7.45
CA SER A 45 -5.05 19.97 6.14
C SER A 45 -4.36 19.13 5.05
N TRP A 46 -5.12 18.65 4.07
CA TRP A 46 -4.59 17.97 2.90
C TRP A 46 -4.18 18.93 1.78
N ASP A 47 -4.69 20.13 1.81
CA ASP A 47 -4.62 21.08 0.71
C ASP A 47 -3.62 22.22 1.01
N GLU A 48 -2.97 22.18 2.19
CA GLU A 48 -1.97 23.17 2.62
C GLU A 48 -0.63 22.50 2.94
N PRO A 49 0.49 23.19 2.63
CA PRO A 49 1.81 22.76 3.09
C PRO A 49 1.88 22.73 4.62
N GLY A 50 2.55 21.75 5.17
CA GLY A 50 2.69 21.66 6.62
C GLY A 50 3.89 20.86 7.06
N ARG A 51 4.36 21.11 8.28
CA ARG A 51 5.44 20.34 8.88
C ARG A 51 4.96 18.93 9.23
N ILE A 52 5.76 17.95 8.83
CA ILE A 52 5.54 16.54 9.16
C ILE A 52 6.79 15.98 9.83
N GLU A 53 6.65 14.82 10.47
CA GLU A 53 7.82 14.17 11.06
C GLU A 53 8.48 13.22 10.06
N ILE A 54 7.70 12.43 9.34
CA ILE A 54 8.21 11.40 8.41
C ILE A 54 7.68 11.64 7.00
N ILE A 55 8.59 11.72 6.05
CA ILE A 55 8.30 11.82 4.62
C ILE A 55 8.02 10.43 4.06
N SER A 56 7.21 10.34 3.02
CA SER A 56 6.99 9.08 2.28
C SER A 56 8.05 8.90 1.22
N GLY A 57 8.67 7.72 1.15
CA GLY A 57 9.63 7.34 0.12
C GLY A 57 9.03 7.22 -1.28
N ALA A 58 7.69 7.28 -1.43
CA ALA A 58 7.03 7.26 -2.73
C ALA A 58 7.43 8.44 -3.63
N PHE A 59 7.60 9.62 -3.01
CA PHE A 59 8.18 10.81 -3.65
C PHE A 59 8.67 11.75 -2.58
N PHE A 60 9.97 12.03 -2.55
CA PHE A 60 10.51 13.07 -1.68
C PHE A 60 11.71 13.78 -2.33
N MET A 61 11.93 15.02 -1.89
CA MET A 61 13.09 15.83 -2.27
C MET A 61 13.83 16.24 -1.01
N ALA A 62 15.15 16.16 -1.03
CA ALA A 62 16.01 16.60 0.05
C ALA A 62 17.13 17.51 -0.46
N ARG A 63 17.56 18.47 0.37
CA ARG A 63 18.73 19.27 0.04
C ARG A 63 19.97 18.40 0.08
N ARG A 64 20.79 18.44 -0.99
CA ARG A 64 22.04 17.71 -1.06
C ARG A 64 22.94 17.97 0.13
N SER A 65 23.09 19.22 0.53
CA SER A 65 23.90 19.62 1.68
C SER A 65 23.40 19.06 3.02
N ALA A 66 22.12 18.71 3.14
CA ALA A 66 21.59 18.02 4.32
C ALA A 66 21.97 16.53 4.27
N LEU A 67 21.82 15.89 3.11
CA LEU A 67 22.22 14.50 2.91
C LEU A 67 23.73 14.29 3.12
N ASP A 68 24.56 15.20 2.66
CA ASP A 68 26.02 15.14 2.87
C ASP A 68 26.40 15.16 4.37
N LYS A 69 25.54 15.76 5.22
CA LYS A 69 25.76 15.79 6.68
C LYS A 69 25.22 14.60 7.44
N ILE A 70 24.16 13.97 6.95
CA ILE A 70 23.49 12.88 7.66
C ILE A 70 23.74 11.52 7.01
N GLY A 71 24.29 11.47 5.80
CA GLY A 71 24.40 10.29 4.96
C GLY A 71 23.14 10.01 4.14
N LEU A 72 23.26 9.09 3.21
CA LEU A 72 22.20 8.64 2.32
C LEU A 72 21.27 7.64 3.01
N LEU A 73 20.49 6.89 2.20
CA LEU A 73 19.65 5.80 2.72
C LEU A 73 20.52 4.73 3.38
N ASP A 74 20.01 4.17 4.44
CA ASP A 74 20.70 3.15 5.22
C ASP A 74 20.40 1.75 4.66
N GLU A 75 21.43 1.04 4.24
CA GLU A 75 21.34 -0.25 3.54
C GLU A 75 20.88 -1.42 4.45
N ASP A 76 20.86 -1.24 5.77
CA ASP A 76 20.25 -2.23 6.66
C ASP A 76 18.73 -2.38 6.41
N PHE A 77 18.10 -1.39 5.79
CA PHE A 77 16.69 -1.45 5.41
C PHE A 77 16.55 -1.98 3.98
N PHE A 78 16.27 -3.26 3.84
CA PHE A 78 16.04 -3.86 2.52
C PHE A 78 14.79 -3.28 1.83
N MET A 79 13.71 -3.10 2.58
CA MET A 79 12.44 -2.54 2.11
C MET A 79 11.65 -2.05 3.31
N TYR A 80 11.07 -0.86 3.22
CA TYR A 80 10.40 -0.14 4.30
C TYR A 80 11.32 0.30 5.43
N GLY A 81 11.07 1.48 5.95
CA GLY A 81 11.80 2.05 7.08
C GLY A 81 12.98 2.91 6.69
N GLU A 82 13.51 2.81 5.47
CA GLU A 82 14.56 3.66 4.94
C GLU A 82 14.15 5.12 4.90
N ASP A 83 12.89 5.40 4.53
CA ASP A 83 12.31 6.73 4.52
C ASP A 83 12.07 7.28 5.94
N ILE A 84 11.69 6.41 6.86
CA ILE A 84 11.52 6.72 8.28
C ILE A 84 12.87 7.07 8.91
N ASP A 85 13.88 6.25 8.67
CA ASP A 85 15.24 6.44 9.18
C ASP A 85 15.84 7.76 8.68
N LEU A 86 15.78 8.00 7.37
CA LEU A 86 16.30 9.23 6.77
C LEU A 86 15.58 10.46 7.31
N SER A 87 14.25 10.44 7.38
CA SER A 87 13.44 11.51 7.93
C SER A 87 13.79 11.81 9.38
N TYR A 88 14.00 10.78 10.18
CA TYR A 88 14.38 10.89 11.58
C TYR A 88 15.78 11.46 11.78
N ARG A 89 16.76 11.04 10.97
CA ARG A 89 18.13 11.58 11.00
C ARG A 89 18.14 13.08 10.63
N LEU A 90 17.31 13.49 9.66
CA LEU A 90 17.12 14.92 9.33
C LEU A 90 16.61 15.69 10.54
N LEU A 91 15.55 15.23 11.18
CA LEU A 91 14.98 15.86 12.37
C LEU A 91 16.00 15.96 13.52
N LYS A 92 16.76 14.89 13.77
CA LYS A 92 17.82 14.88 14.82
C LYS A 92 18.93 15.90 14.57
N LYS A 93 19.18 16.26 13.32
CA LYS A 93 20.16 17.28 12.93
C LYS A 93 19.57 18.70 12.84
N GLY A 94 18.31 18.88 13.28
CA GLY A 94 17.64 20.18 13.33
C GLY A 94 17.01 20.61 12.00
N TYR A 95 16.93 19.74 10.99
CA TYR A 95 16.19 20.01 9.76
C TYR A 95 14.69 19.82 9.99
N SER A 96 13.88 20.38 9.10
CA SER A 96 12.43 20.23 9.12
C SER A 96 11.96 19.45 7.89
N ASN A 97 11.06 18.50 8.10
CA ASN A 97 10.37 17.78 7.03
C ASN A 97 9.03 18.46 6.73
N TRP A 98 8.67 18.55 5.46
CA TRP A 98 7.48 19.24 5.00
C TRP A 98 6.65 18.38 4.08
N TYR A 99 5.34 18.42 4.26
CA TYR A 99 4.36 17.96 3.30
C TYR A 99 4.01 19.10 2.34
N LEU A 100 4.00 18.79 1.06
CA LEU A 100 3.50 19.68 0.01
C LEU A 100 2.30 19.02 -0.67
N PRO A 101 1.17 19.72 -0.88
CA PRO A 101 -0.05 19.16 -1.44
C PRO A 101 0.02 18.98 -2.97
N VAL A 102 1.09 18.38 -3.45
CA VAL A 102 1.27 18.07 -4.88
C VAL A 102 0.71 16.69 -5.15
N LYS A 103 -0.14 16.59 -6.16
CA LYS A 103 -0.74 15.33 -6.57
C LYS A 103 0.26 14.52 -7.39
N ILE A 104 0.51 13.29 -6.99
CA ILE A 104 1.30 12.31 -7.73
C ILE A 104 0.51 11.03 -7.89
N LEU A 105 0.77 10.29 -8.96
CA LEU A 105 0.26 8.95 -9.12
C LEU A 105 1.26 7.94 -8.56
N HIS A 106 0.84 7.16 -7.58
CA HIS A 106 1.66 6.11 -6.98
C HIS A 106 0.99 4.75 -7.14
N TYR A 107 1.59 3.87 -7.92
CA TYR A 107 1.13 2.49 -8.11
C TYR A 107 1.45 1.66 -6.86
N LYS A 108 0.56 1.75 -5.88
CA LYS A 108 0.74 1.12 -4.58
C LYS A 108 0.50 -0.39 -4.65
N GLY A 109 1.46 -1.17 -4.19
CA GLY A 109 1.31 -2.62 -4.07
C GLY A 109 2.02 -3.45 -5.12
N GLU A 110 2.63 -2.83 -6.13
CA GLU A 110 3.39 -3.54 -7.16
C GLU A 110 4.60 -4.28 -6.58
N SER A 111 5.24 -3.72 -5.56
CA SER A 111 6.41 -4.36 -4.93
C SER A 111 6.06 -5.48 -3.95
N THR A 112 4.89 -5.40 -3.31
CA THR A 112 4.46 -6.41 -2.31
C THR A 112 2.96 -6.37 -2.06
N GLN A 113 2.30 -7.54 -2.14
CA GLN A 113 0.91 -7.65 -1.72
C GLN A 113 0.82 -7.53 -0.19
N LYS A 114 0.09 -6.54 0.31
CA LYS A 114 -0.05 -6.24 1.76
C LYS A 114 -0.59 -7.40 2.60
N SER A 115 -1.23 -8.37 2.00
CA SER A 115 -1.77 -9.57 2.64
C SER A 115 -0.76 -10.70 2.77
N SER A 116 0.43 -10.58 2.16
CA SER A 116 1.42 -11.65 2.22
C SER A 116 2.14 -11.65 3.57
N PHE A 117 2.40 -12.85 4.10
CA PHE A 117 3.24 -13.05 5.28
C PHE A 117 4.61 -12.36 5.13
N ARG A 118 5.16 -12.38 3.91
CA ARG A 118 6.43 -11.70 3.58
C ARG A 118 6.37 -10.19 3.82
N TYR A 119 5.27 -9.52 3.42
CA TYR A 119 5.09 -8.09 3.68
C TYR A 119 5.11 -7.78 5.18
N VAL A 120 4.33 -8.53 5.94
CA VAL A 120 4.22 -8.37 7.40
C VAL A 120 5.60 -8.56 8.05
N HIS A 121 6.32 -9.61 7.67
CA HIS A 121 7.65 -9.91 8.20
C HIS A 121 8.64 -8.77 7.91
N VAL A 122 8.78 -8.36 6.64
CA VAL A 122 9.73 -7.30 6.24
C VAL A 122 9.41 -5.98 6.92
N PHE A 123 8.13 -5.60 7.01
CA PHE A 123 7.72 -4.38 7.72
C PHE A 123 8.10 -4.39 9.20
N TYR A 124 7.89 -5.50 9.89
CA TYR A 124 8.24 -5.58 11.31
C TYR A 124 9.74 -5.67 11.54
N VAL A 125 10.48 -6.35 10.67
CA VAL A 125 11.95 -6.37 10.72
C VAL A 125 12.50 -4.95 10.57
N ALA A 126 12.00 -4.18 9.62
CA ALA A 126 12.39 -2.77 9.43
C ALA A 126 12.10 -1.93 10.68
N MET A 127 10.94 -2.12 11.33
CA MET A 127 10.64 -1.45 12.60
C MET A 127 11.63 -1.83 13.71
N LEU A 128 11.99 -3.11 13.84
CA LEU A 128 12.95 -3.55 14.85
C LEU A 128 14.35 -2.98 14.60
N ILE A 129 14.78 -2.89 13.33
CA ILE A 129 16.04 -2.22 12.94
C ILE A 129 16.00 -0.76 13.38
N PHE A 130 14.92 -0.03 13.03
CA PHE A 130 14.76 1.36 13.40
C PHE A 130 14.84 1.59 14.92
N PHE A 131 14.11 0.79 15.71
CA PHE A 131 14.14 0.92 17.17
C PHE A 131 15.52 0.59 17.75
N ARG A 132 16.19 -0.44 17.25
CA ARG A 132 17.53 -0.80 17.68
C ARG A 132 18.54 0.33 17.43
N LYS A 133 18.47 0.97 16.25
CA LYS A 133 19.38 2.06 15.86
C LYS A 133 19.15 3.34 16.65
N HIS A 134 17.91 3.69 16.90
CA HIS A 134 17.57 5.02 17.40
C HIS A 134 17.18 5.08 18.87
N TYR A 135 16.81 3.97 19.49
CA TYR A 135 16.37 3.92 20.89
C TYR A 135 17.32 3.14 21.82
N GLY A 136 18.43 2.61 21.32
CA GLY A 136 19.49 2.01 22.11
C GLY A 136 19.01 0.96 23.13
N HIS A 137 19.40 1.09 24.40
CA HIS A 137 19.04 0.13 25.46
C HIS A 137 17.53 0.02 25.73
N LEU A 138 16.78 1.09 25.52
CA LEU A 138 15.31 1.06 25.59
C LEU A 138 14.68 0.18 24.50
N SER A 139 15.41 -0.08 23.41
CA SER A 139 14.91 -0.91 22.32
C SER A 139 14.52 -2.32 22.76
N PHE A 140 15.23 -2.89 23.74
CA PHE A 140 14.92 -4.23 24.23
C PHE A 140 13.49 -4.30 24.81
N TRP A 141 13.15 -3.42 25.73
CA TRP A 141 11.82 -3.38 26.36
C TRP A 141 10.73 -2.97 25.40
N LEU A 142 11.04 -2.07 24.47
CA LEU A 142 10.09 -1.57 23.48
C LEU A 142 9.81 -2.59 22.38
N CYS A 143 10.77 -3.46 22.08
CA CYS A 143 10.60 -4.52 21.08
C CYS A 143 9.78 -5.71 21.58
N ILE A 144 9.68 -5.93 22.90
CA ILE A 144 8.91 -7.05 23.47
C ILE A 144 7.45 -7.00 23.05
N PRO A 145 6.67 -5.91 23.29
CA PRO A 145 5.27 -5.87 22.88
C PRO A 145 5.10 -5.96 21.35
N ILE A 146 6.05 -5.42 20.57
CA ILE A 146 6.03 -5.52 19.12
C ILE A 146 6.23 -6.97 18.69
N LYS A 147 7.25 -7.67 19.24
CA LYS A 147 7.48 -9.09 18.97
C LYS A 147 6.27 -9.93 19.37
N MET A 148 5.70 -9.70 20.54
CA MET A 148 4.49 -10.40 20.98
C MET A 148 3.34 -10.20 20.01
N ALA A 149 3.09 -8.97 19.54
CA ALA A 149 2.03 -8.70 18.58
C ALA A 149 2.28 -9.37 17.22
N ILE A 150 3.55 -9.49 16.78
CA ILE A 150 3.93 -10.24 15.58
C ILE A 150 3.57 -11.71 15.76
N TYR A 151 3.99 -12.34 16.87
CA TYR A 151 3.71 -13.74 17.13
C TYR A 151 2.20 -14.00 17.25
N ILE A 152 1.47 -13.14 17.95
CA ILE A 152 0.00 -13.25 18.06
C ILE A 152 -0.65 -13.17 16.68
N LYS A 153 -0.30 -12.19 15.84
CA LYS A 153 -0.84 -12.09 14.48
C LYS A 153 -0.44 -13.28 13.60
N ALA A 154 0.79 -13.75 13.71
CA ALA A 154 1.26 -14.92 12.99
C ALA A 154 0.51 -16.19 13.39
N THR A 155 0.25 -16.39 14.70
CA THR A 155 -0.54 -17.53 15.18
C THR A 155 -1.98 -17.45 14.72
N PHE A 156 -2.62 -16.27 14.77
CA PHE A 156 -3.98 -16.09 14.23
C PHE A 156 -4.05 -16.36 12.72
N ALA A 157 -3.06 -15.88 11.96
CA ALA A 157 -3.00 -16.15 10.52
C ALA A 157 -2.81 -17.65 10.24
N LEU A 158 -1.97 -18.33 11.01
CA LEU A 158 -1.77 -19.77 10.91
C LEU A 158 -3.03 -20.56 11.26
N MET A 159 -3.70 -20.19 12.36
CA MET A 159 -4.99 -20.80 12.76
C MET A 159 -6.04 -20.61 11.68
N LYS A 160 -6.14 -19.40 11.10
CA LYS A 160 -7.06 -19.13 10.00
C LYS A 160 -6.75 -20.00 8.77
N MET A 161 -5.49 -20.12 8.38
CA MET A 161 -5.08 -21.01 7.29
C MET A 161 -5.42 -22.48 7.58
N LEU A 162 -5.19 -22.95 8.81
CA LEU A 162 -5.51 -24.30 9.22
C LEU A 162 -7.02 -24.54 9.19
N THR A 163 -7.82 -23.63 9.72
CA THR A 163 -9.29 -23.73 9.68
C THR A 163 -9.83 -23.71 8.26
N GLU A 164 -9.30 -22.83 7.39
CA GLU A 164 -9.66 -22.82 5.97
C GLU A 164 -9.30 -24.13 5.26
N LYS A 165 -8.12 -24.69 5.56
CA LYS A 165 -7.69 -25.98 5.02
C LYS A 165 -8.57 -27.13 5.50
N VAL A 166 -8.88 -27.18 6.79
CA VAL A 166 -9.77 -28.17 7.40
C VAL A 166 -11.17 -28.06 6.83
N ASN A 167 -11.73 -26.85 6.75
CA ASN A 167 -13.06 -26.61 6.18
C ASN A 167 -13.13 -27.05 4.71
N LYS A 168 -12.06 -26.80 3.94
CA LYS A 168 -11.95 -27.22 2.55
C LYS A 168 -11.88 -28.76 2.43
N THR A 169 -11.17 -29.42 3.35
CA THR A 169 -11.05 -30.88 3.38
C THR A 169 -12.37 -31.54 3.82
N LEU A 170 -13.12 -30.89 4.74
CA LEU A 170 -14.41 -31.39 5.23
C LEU A 170 -15.60 -31.01 4.32
N GLY A 171 -15.36 -30.38 3.17
CA GLY A 171 -16.41 -30.00 2.23
C GLY A 171 -17.27 -28.79 2.68
N PHE A 172 -16.95 -28.17 3.79
CA PHE A 172 -17.59 -26.92 4.22
C PHE A 172 -17.02 -25.75 3.42
N THR A 173 -17.40 -25.63 2.15
CA THR A 173 -17.15 -24.42 1.38
C THR A 173 -18.07 -23.33 1.89
N ASN A 174 -17.53 -22.41 2.68
CA ASN A 174 -18.24 -21.17 2.98
C ASN A 174 -18.53 -20.47 1.65
N LYS A 175 -19.81 -20.47 1.25
CA LYS A 175 -20.35 -19.68 0.12
C LYS A 175 -20.34 -18.18 0.39
N HIS A 176 -19.47 -17.67 1.23
CA HIS A 176 -19.11 -16.26 1.21
C HIS A 176 -18.09 -16.11 0.08
N GLY A 177 -18.66 -15.99 -1.10
CA GLY A 177 -17.92 -15.88 -2.33
C GLY A 177 -16.88 -14.77 -2.23
N ASN A 178 -15.63 -15.15 -2.21
CA ASN A 178 -14.63 -14.36 -2.91
C ASN A 178 -15.09 -14.40 -4.37
N LYS A 179 -15.93 -13.42 -4.74
CA LYS A 179 -16.32 -13.25 -6.13
C LYS A 179 -15.02 -12.97 -6.84
N SER A 180 -14.55 -13.91 -7.65
CA SER A 180 -13.39 -13.73 -8.49
C SER A 180 -13.59 -12.43 -9.27
N PRO A 181 -12.59 -11.57 -9.32
CA PRO A 181 -12.71 -10.33 -10.07
C PRO A 181 -12.92 -10.66 -11.56
N ARG A 182 -13.81 -9.91 -12.21
CA ARG A 182 -14.04 -10.00 -13.65
C ARG A 182 -13.06 -9.07 -14.34
N TYR A 183 -12.47 -9.54 -15.42
CA TYR A 183 -11.52 -8.77 -16.21
C TYR A 183 -12.14 -8.41 -17.57
N ILE A 184 -11.99 -7.16 -17.99
CA ILE A 184 -12.40 -6.68 -19.30
C ILE A 184 -11.14 -6.21 -20.03
N PHE A 185 -10.77 -6.93 -21.08
CA PHE A 185 -9.62 -6.60 -21.91
C PHE A 185 -10.08 -5.84 -23.16
N ILE A 186 -9.49 -4.66 -23.38
CA ILE A 186 -9.83 -3.77 -24.51
C ILE A 186 -8.52 -3.42 -25.24
N GLY A 187 -8.43 -3.77 -26.52
CA GLY A 187 -7.20 -3.50 -27.28
C GLY A 187 -7.21 -4.04 -28.69
N SER A 188 -6.05 -4.02 -29.34
CA SER A 188 -5.85 -4.54 -30.67
C SER A 188 -6.07 -6.05 -30.74
N ALA A 189 -6.45 -6.57 -31.91
CA ALA A 189 -6.65 -8.01 -32.14
C ALA A 189 -5.43 -8.85 -31.70
N LYS A 190 -4.21 -8.32 -31.93
CA LYS A 190 -2.96 -8.97 -31.52
C LYS A 190 -2.83 -9.07 -29.98
N SER A 191 -3.09 -7.97 -29.28
CA SER A 191 -3.02 -7.92 -27.80
C SER A 191 -4.13 -8.76 -27.18
N ILE A 192 -5.34 -8.74 -27.71
CA ILE A 192 -6.46 -9.56 -27.27
C ILE A 192 -6.16 -11.04 -27.39
N LYS A 193 -5.53 -11.50 -28.48
CA LYS A 193 -5.12 -12.89 -28.63
C LYS A 193 -4.16 -13.33 -27.51
N ALA A 194 -3.13 -12.52 -27.22
CA ALA A 194 -2.19 -12.78 -26.14
C ALA A 194 -2.88 -12.78 -24.76
N CYS A 195 -3.77 -11.83 -24.51
CA CYS A 195 -4.54 -11.75 -23.27
C CYS A 195 -5.47 -12.94 -23.06
N ARG A 196 -6.08 -13.50 -24.13
CA ARG A 196 -6.88 -14.74 -24.06
C ARG A 196 -6.07 -15.93 -23.58
N GLU A 197 -4.86 -16.11 -24.08
CA GLU A 197 -3.98 -17.19 -23.66
C GLU A 197 -3.58 -17.05 -22.19
N ILE A 198 -3.27 -15.83 -21.74
CA ILE A 198 -2.94 -15.54 -20.33
C ILE A 198 -4.14 -15.79 -19.43
N ALA A 199 -5.33 -15.31 -19.81
CA ALA A 199 -6.55 -15.48 -19.04
C ALA A 199 -6.93 -16.96 -18.91
N ALA A 200 -6.85 -17.72 -20.01
CA ALA A 200 -7.13 -19.16 -20.00
C ALA A 200 -6.14 -19.93 -19.11
N ARG A 201 -4.83 -19.61 -19.19
CA ARG A 201 -3.79 -20.24 -18.36
C ARG A 201 -3.99 -19.99 -16.88
N ASN A 202 -4.49 -18.78 -16.50
CA ASN A 202 -4.68 -18.39 -15.12
C ASN A 202 -6.12 -18.58 -14.62
N GLY A 203 -7.03 -19.10 -15.43
CA GLY A 203 -8.43 -19.32 -15.06
C GLY A 203 -9.17 -18.04 -14.69
N LEU A 204 -8.88 -16.92 -15.40
CA LEU A 204 -9.50 -15.62 -15.12
C LEU A 204 -10.90 -15.56 -15.75
N ASP A 205 -11.87 -14.99 -15.01
CA ASP A 205 -13.17 -14.61 -15.56
C ASP A 205 -12.97 -13.33 -16.39
N ALA A 206 -12.93 -13.47 -17.72
CA ALA A 206 -12.47 -12.42 -18.61
C ALA A 206 -13.33 -12.27 -19.87
N GLU A 207 -13.59 -11.03 -20.23
CA GLU A 207 -14.19 -10.61 -21.51
C GLU A 207 -13.19 -9.86 -22.37
N PHE A 208 -13.35 -9.93 -23.69
CA PHE A 208 -12.39 -9.42 -24.63
C PHE A 208 -13.08 -8.60 -25.71
N TYR A 209 -12.68 -7.34 -25.85
CA TYR A 209 -13.22 -6.40 -26.81
C TYR A 209 -12.11 -5.84 -27.69
N GLU A 210 -12.27 -5.97 -28.99
CA GLU A 210 -11.34 -5.37 -29.93
C GLU A 210 -11.57 -3.85 -30.01
N SER A 211 -10.47 -3.10 -30.07
CA SER A 211 -10.47 -1.66 -30.23
C SER A 211 -10.90 -1.32 -31.65
N ASP A 212 -12.06 -0.74 -31.80
CA ASP A 212 -12.56 -0.12 -33.01
C ASP A 212 -12.84 1.39 -32.78
N GLU A 213 -13.09 2.15 -33.83
CA GLU A 213 -13.37 3.59 -33.72
C GLU A 213 -14.60 3.89 -32.85
N THR A 214 -15.51 2.94 -32.71
CA THR A 214 -16.74 3.10 -31.90
C THR A 214 -16.48 2.81 -30.43
N SER A 215 -15.44 2.04 -30.06
CA SER A 215 -15.07 1.74 -28.69
C SER A 215 -14.32 2.89 -27.99
N ASN A 216 -13.85 3.89 -28.77
CA ASN A 216 -13.13 5.04 -28.20
C ASN A 216 -14.06 6.02 -27.44
N ASN A 217 -15.37 6.00 -27.68
CA ASN A 217 -16.35 6.85 -27.02
C ASN A 217 -17.06 6.10 -25.88
N GLY A 218 -16.49 6.12 -24.68
CA GLY A 218 -17.10 5.54 -23.49
C GLY A 218 -16.34 4.36 -22.85
N GLY A 219 -15.29 3.85 -23.49
CA GLY A 219 -14.36 2.87 -22.93
C GLY A 219 -15.02 1.73 -22.15
N HIS A 220 -14.47 1.41 -20.99
CA HIS A 220 -14.98 0.34 -20.10
C HIS A 220 -16.32 0.67 -19.44
N ALA A 221 -16.73 1.94 -19.36
CA ALA A 221 -17.99 2.35 -18.72
C ALA A 221 -19.20 1.65 -19.35
N ARG A 222 -19.17 1.41 -20.66
CA ARG A 222 -20.24 0.70 -21.40
C ARG A 222 -20.42 -0.76 -20.96
N PHE A 223 -19.40 -1.37 -20.38
CA PHE A 223 -19.39 -2.80 -20.03
C PHE A 223 -19.58 -3.03 -18.52
N ILE A 224 -19.54 -1.97 -17.71
CA ILE A 224 -19.64 -2.03 -16.26
C ILE A 224 -21.10 -1.95 -15.76
N GLU A 225 -22.02 -1.39 -16.54
CA GLU A 225 -23.42 -1.17 -16.14
C GLU A 225 -24.13 -2.42 -15.58
N ASN A 226 -23.66 -3.62 -15.92
CA ASN A 226 -24.22 -4.89 -15.45
C ASN A 226 -23.33 -5.63 -14.43
N ALA A 227 -22.30 -5.00 -13.88
CA ALA A 227 -21.32 -5.69 -13.04
C ALA A 227 -21.84 -6.02 -11.62
N GLY A 228 -22.95 -5.41 -11.17
CA GLY A 228 -23.45 -5.57 -9.81
C GLY A 228 -22.39 -5.20 -8.78
N ASN A 229 -22.31 -5.93 -7.65
CA ASN A 229 -21.31 -5.73 -6.59
C ASN A 229 -19.97 -6.45 -6.84
N ASN A 230 -19.62 -6.80 -8.06
CA ASN A 230 -18.37 -7.47 -8.38
C ASN A 230 -17.26 -6.44 -8.65
N ILE A 231 -16.03 -6.77 -8.25
CA ILE A 231 -14.85 -6.00 -8.65
C ILE A 231 -14.59 -6.30 -10.14
N VAL A 232 -14.55 -5.25 -10.97
CA VAL A 232 -14.23 -5.34 -12.39
C VAL A 232 -12.91 -4.61 -12.65
N TYR A 233 -12.00 -5.27 -13.34
CA TYR A 233 -10.75 -4.67 -13.79
C TYR A 233 -10.82 -4.45 -15.30
N ALA A 234 -10.70 -3.19 -15.74
CA ALA A 234 -10.51 -2.85 -17.13
C ALA A 234 -9.01 -2.83 -17.47
N VAL A 235 -8.63 -3.57 -18.48
CA VAL A 235 -7.24 -3.70 -18.95
C VAL A 235 -7.16 -3.18 -20.37
N TYR A 236 -6.41 -2.11 -20.58
CA TYR A 236 -6.26 -1.44 -21.87
C TYR A 236 -4.92 -1.75 -22.52
N ASP A 237 -4.95 -1.95 -23.82
CA ASP A 237 -3.75 -2.00 -24.66
C ASP A 237 -3.22 -0.58 -24.90
N VAL A 238 -2.09 -0.26 -24.30
CA VAL A 238 -1.43 1.05 -24.38
C VAL A 238 -0.89 1.37 -25.78
N SER A 239 -0.81 0.39 -26.69
CA SER A 239 -0.50 0.64 -28.10
C SER A 239 -1.70 1.20 -28.88
N SER A 240 -2.91 0.92 -28.41
CA SER A 240 -4.17 1.35 -29.03
C SER A 240 -4.80 2.57 -28.35
N TYR A 241 -4.47 2.82 -27.06
CA TYR A 241 -5.05 3.89 -26.25
C TYR A 241 -3.96 4.74 -25.59
N LYS A 242 -4.11 6.06 -25.69
CA LYS A 242 -3.26 6.99 -24.93
C LYS A 242 -3.69 6.99 -23.46
N TYR A 243 -2.72 7.15 -22.55
CA TYR A 243 -2.99 7.22 -21.10
C TYR A 243 -4.00 8.32 -20.74
N GLU A 244 -3.92 9.47 -21.41
CA GLU A 244 -4.86 10.58 -21.22
C GLU A 244 -6.31 10.15 -21.51
N THR A 245 -6.53 9.39 -22.58
CA THR A 245 -7.84 8.85 -22.93
C THR A 245 -8.34 7.86 -21.87
N ILE A 246 -7.47 6.96 -21.40
CA ILE A 246 -7.82 5.95 -20.38
C ILE A 246 -8.21 6.59 -19.04
N LEU A 247 -7.55 7.70 -18.67
CA LEU A 247 -7.79 8.39 -17.40
C LEU A 247 -9.00 9.30 -17.41
N ASN A 248 -9.52 9.66 -18.58
CA ASN A 248 -10.69 10.52 -18.75
C ASN A 248 -11.99 9.73 -19.04
N ILE A 249 -11.92 8.41 -19.06
CA ILE A 249 -13.06 7.50 -19.13
C ILE A 249 -13.52 7.18 -17.71
#